data_038e8e989f1acb4052667e76862246a6
#
_entry.id   038e8e989f1acb4052667e76862246a6
#
_cell.length_a   1.000
_cell.length_b   1.000
_cell.length_c   1.000
_cell.angle_alpha   90.00
_cell.angle_beta   90.00
_cell.angle_gamma   90.00
#
_symmetry.space_group_name_H-M   'P 1'
#
loop_
_entity.id
_entity.type
_entity.pdbx_description
1 polymer ?
#
loop_
_entity_poly.entity_id
_entity_poly.type
_entity_poly.pdbx_seq_one_letter_code
_entity_poly.pdbx_strand_id
1 'polypeptide(L)'
;LNLKNINISSKDLMASQENLNKIFGSNVVFSDKITSDFAELTKLTKMTAETTEVFAKEAFSTGKGAKILTKEFNTQVFELNRQKGLQMSAKQLQDAIGKSSKSLQLTFKGSSKELANQVTSAKALGTNLSGVEKIAESLLDFESSIQSEMEAELLLGKSINLEKARQAAMEGDMAKVAEEVLKTQAIMQAFNTKNVFAQRAAAKSLGMTKDELANMINEQQKLQILRDSGNESMESAQKRYNDLRNDGYTAEQAANKVGLDSLQNQLESTSTAERFESVMVRVQELFIQLAAPILESV
;
A
#
# COMPACT_ATOMS: atom_id res chain seq x y z
N LEU A 1 17.02 -15.91 -1.69
CA LEU A 1 16.55 -16.80 -2.76
C LEU A 1 17.68 -16.99 -3.76
N ASN A 2 18.18 -18.23 -3.84
CA ASN A 2 19.17 -18.61 -4.83
C ASN A 2 18.44 -18.74 -6.17
N LEU A 3 18.35 -17.65 -6.93
CA LEU A 3 17.63 -17.53 -8.21
C LEU A 3 18.20 -18.43 -9.33
N LYS A 4 19.19 -19.28 -9.01
CA LYS A 4 19.93 -20.05 -9.99
C LYS A 4 19.27 -21.33 -10.49
N ASN A 5 18.15 -21.79 -9.89
CA ASN A 5 17.59 -23.11 -10.23
C ASN A 5 16.05 -23.15 -10.30
N ILE A 6 15.42 -22.15 -10.92
CA ILE A 6 13.99 -22.30 -11.26
C ILE A 6 13.92 -23.05 -12.57
N ASN A 7 13.45 -24.28 -12.48
CA ASN A 7 13.21 -25.10 -13.66
C ASN A 7 11.94 -24.59 -14.38
N ILE A 8 12.11 -23.89 -15.50
CA ILE A 8 11.03 -23.42 -16.35
C ILE A 8 10.75 -24.50 -17.37
N SER A 9 9.56 -25.06 -17.31
CA SER A 9 9.11 -26.07 -18.26
C SER A 9 8.59 -25.43 -19.55
N SER A 10 8.53 -26.22 -20.64
CA SER A 10 7.90 -25.77 -21.89
C SER A 10 6.44 -25.34 -21.66
N LYS A 11 5.75 -25.94 -20.72
CA LYS A 11 4.38 -25.53 -20.33
C LYS A 11 4.36 -24.13 -19.71
N ASP A 12 5.35 -23.78 -18.88
CA ASP A 12 5.46 -22.45 -18.27
C ASP A 12 5.74 -21.39 -19.36
N LEU A 13 6.55 -21.72 -20.36
CA LEU A 13 6.82 -20.84 -21.50
C LEU A 13 5.58 -20.61 -22.37
N MET A 14 4.83 -21.67 -22.68
CA MET A 14 3.58 -21.55 -23.44
C MET A 14 2.55 -20.71 -22.70
N ALA A 15 2.37 -20.95 -21.39
CA ALA A 15 1.47 -20.16 -20.57
C ALA A 15 1.89 -18.68 -20.49
N SER A 16 3.19 -18.41 -20.41
CA SER A 16 3.75 -17.06 -20.44
C SER A 16 3.49 -16.37 -21.78
N GLN A 17 3.73 -17.06 -22.88
CA GLN A 17 3.44 -16.58 -24.25
C GLN A 17 1.96 -16.23 -24.44
N GLU A 18 1.05 -17.12 -23.99
CA GLU A 18 -0.39 -16.92 -24.05
C GLU A 18 -0.83 -15.71 -23.21
N ASN A 19 -0.31 -15.59 -22.00
CA ASN A 19 -0.61 -14.46 -21.12
C ASN A 19 -0.14 -13.13 -21.70
N LEU A 20 1.07 -13.08 -22.27
CA LEU A 20 1.58 -11.88 -22.93
C LEU A 20 0.71 -11.51 -24.14
N ASN A 21 0.28 -12.47 -24.95
CA ASN A 21 -0.64 -12.22 -26.06
C ASN A 21 -1.99 -11.68 -25.60
N LYS A 22 -2.54 -12.20 -24.48
CA LYS A 22 -3.77 -11.67 -23.88
C LYS A 22 -3.58 -10.23 -23.37
N ILE A 23 -2.47 -9.93 -22.71
CA ILE A 23 -2.15 -8.60 -22.16
C ILE A 23 -2.06 -7.55 -23.27
N PHE A 24 -1.40 -7.90 -24.40
CA PHE A 24 -1.19 -6.96 -25.50
C PHE A 24 -2.26 -7.05 -26.60
N GLY A 25 -3.23 -7.95 -26.46
CA GLY A 25 -4.27 -8.16 -27.49
C GLY A 25 -3.68 -8.56 -28.83
N SER A 26 -2.61 -9.37 -28.84
CA SER A 26 -1.81 -9.71 -30.02
C SER A 26 -1.67 -11.23 -30.18
N ASN A 27 -1.27 -11.66 -31.36
CA ASN A 27 -0.91 -13.06 -31.67
C ASN A 27 0.53 -13.11 -32.17
N VAL A 28 1.44 -12.44 -31.47
CA VAL A 28 2.86 -12.43 -31.83
C VAL A 28 3.63 -13.45 -31.01
N VAL A 29 4.74 -13.94 -31.58
CA VAL A 29 5.68 -14.78 -30.83
C VAL A 29 6.70 -13.86 -30.19
N PHE A 30 6.67 -13.76 -28.87
CA PHE A 30 7.68 -13.04 -28.10
C PHE A 30 8.99 -13.83 -28.10
N SER A 31 10.12 -13.14 -27.95
CA SER A 31 11.41 -13.82 -27.90
C SER A 31 11.50 -14.75 -26.68
N ASP A 32 12.27 -15.84 -26.81
CA ASP A 32 12.48 -16.81 -25.73
C ASP A 32 12.93 -16.15 -24.41
N LYS A 33 13.74 -15.11 -24.54
CA LYS A 33 14.20 -14.33 -23.37
C LYS A 33 13.04 -13.67 -22.64
N ILE A 34 12.16 -12.98 -23.37
CA ILE A 34 11.00 -12.29 -22.78
C ILE A 34 10.06 -13.30 -22.16
N THR A 35 9.74 -14.36 -22.91
CA THR A 35 8.82 -15.42 -22.46
C THR A 35 9.37 -16.14 -21.23
N SER A 36 10.68 -16.44 -21.22
CA SER A 36 11.37 -17.06 -20.07
C SER A 36 11.41 -16.13 -18.85
N ASP A 37 11.75 -14.85 -19.02
CA ASP A 37 11.78 -13.87 -17.95
C ASP A 37 10.40 -13.72 -17.30
N PHE A 38 9.33 -13.71 -18.09
CA PHE A 38 7.95 -13.66 -17.58
C PHE A 38 7.49 -14.96 -16.92
N ALA A 39 7.85 -16.12 -17.47
CA ALA A 39 7.57 -17.41 -16.86
C ALA A 39 8.25 -17.50 -15.47
N GLU A 40 9.51 -17.10 -15.40
CA GLU A 40 10.26 -17.07 -14.14
C GLU A 40 9.64 -16.10 -13.14
N LEU A 41 9.29 -14.88 -13.56
CA LEU A 41 8.63 -13.88 -12.73
C LEU A 41 7.30 -14.39 -12.15
N THR A 42 6.44 -14.93 -13.01
CA THR A 42 5.12 -15.43 -12.62
C THR A 42 5.24 -16.60 -11.63
N LYS A 43 6.18 -17.50 -11.87
CA LYS A 43 6.42 -18.69 -11.04
C LYS A 43 6.99 -18.32 -9.66
N LEU A 44 7.91 -17.35 -9.63
CA LEU A 44 8.53 -16.85 -8.40
C LEU A 44 7.58 -16.07 -7.52
N THR A 45 6.82 -15.18 -8.12
CA THR A 45 6.05 -14.18 -7.37
C THR A 45 4.59 -14.57 -7.19
N LYS A 46 4.12 -15.59 -7.92
CA LYS A 46 2.70 -15.99 -7.96
C LYS A 46 1.77 -14.79 -8.19
N MET A 47 2.16 -13.90 -9.10
CA MET A 47 1.39 -12.71 -9.45
C MET A 47 0.02 -13.08 -10.02
N THR A 48 -0.97 -12.24 -9.75
CA THR A 48 -2.26 -12.29 -10.45
C THR A 48 -2.11 -11.86 -11.92
N ALA A 49 -3.10 -12.15 -12.75
CA ALA A 49 -3.10 -11.73 -14.15
C ALA A 49 -3.01 -10.20 -14.28
N GLU A 50 -3.75 -9.47 -13.44
CA GLU A 50 -3.78 -8.01 -13.42
C GLU A 50 -2.42 -7.43 -13.04
N THR A 51 -1.77 -8.00 -12.03
CA THR A 51 -0.43 -7.58 -11.61
C THR A 51 0.60 -7.88 -12.70
N THR A 52 0.51 -9.06 -13.31
CA THR A 52 1.39 -9.44 -14.43
C THR A 52 1.22 -8.47 -15.60
N GLU A 53 0.01 -8.00 -15.88
CA GLU A 53 -0.25 -7.00 -16.92
C GLU A 53 0.54 -5.70 -16.69
N VAL A 54 0.51 -5.16 -15.44
CA VAL A 54 1.22 -3.93 -15.10
C VAL A 54 2.72 -4.09 -15.29
N PHE A 55 3.30 -5.14 -14.75
CA PHE A 55 4.76 -5.40 -14.87
C PHE A 55 5.17 -5.73 -16.31
N ALA A 56 4.32 -6.42 -17.09
CA ALA A 56 4.57 -6.66 -18.49
C ALA A 56 4.64 -5.35 -19.28
N LYS A 57 3.65 -4.49 -19.12
CA LYS A 57 3.61 -3.18 -19.78
C LYS A 57 4.81 -2.32 -19.42
N GLU A 58 5.19 -2.30 -18.14
CA GLU A 58 6.37 -1.57 -17.69
C GLU A 58 7.67 -2.15 -18.29
N ALA A 59 7.83 -3.47 -18.32
CA ALA A 59 8.97 -4.13 -18.95
C ALA A 59 9.12 -3.74 -20.41
N PHE A 60 8.02 -3.75 -21.16
CA PHE A 60 8.02 -3.39 -22.58
C PHE A 60 8.27 -1.89 -22.81
N SER A 61 7.67 -1.02 -21.99
CA SER A 61 7.83 0.44 -22.15
C SER A 61 9.23 0.94 -21.75
N THR A 62 9.87 0.26 -20.80
CA THR A 62 11.19 0.66 -20.28
C THR A 62 12.35 -0.14 -20.89
N GLY A 63 12.07 -1.24 -21.58
CA GLY A 63 13.08 -2.19 -22.06
C GLY A 63 13.79 -2.97 -20.95
N LYS A 64 13.32 -2.86 -19.68
CA LYS A 64 13.88 -3.57 -18.54
C LYS A 64 13.35 -5.00 -18.49
N GLY A 65 14.24 -5.96 -18.28
CA GLY A 65 13.84 -7.34 -18.04
C GLY A 65 13.05 -7.49 -16.73
N ALA A 66 12.14 -8.46 -16.67
CA ALA A 66 11.27 -8.72 -15.53
C ALA A 66 12.02 -8.92 -14.20
N LYS A 67 13.21 -9.54 -14.22
CA LYS A 67 14.08 -9.69 -13.03
C LYS A 67 14.55 -8.36 -12.46
N ILE A 68 14.93 -7.42 -13.34
CA ILE A 68 15.39 -6.09 -12.90
C ILE A 68 14.24 -5.34 -12.26
N LEU A 69 13.06 -5.32 -12.90
CA LEU A 69 11.87 -4.68 -12.36
C LEU A 69 11.46 -5.27 -11.02
N THR A 70 11.49 -6.60 -10.86
CA THR A 70 11.17 -7.25 -9.59
C THR A 70 12.16 -6.86 -8.50
N LYS A 71 13.45 -6.77 -8.81
CA LYS A 71 14.47 -6.36 -7.87
C LYS A 71 14.28 -4.91 -7.44
N GLU A 72 14.08 -4.00 -8.39
CA GLU A 72 13.79 -2.59 -8.13
C GLU A 72 12.52 -2.42 -7.27
N PHE A 73 11.47 -3.18 -7.62
CA PHE A 73 10.22 -3.18 -6.88
C PHE A 73 10.40 -3.65 -5.42
N ASN A 74 11.09 -4.76 -5.18
CA ASN A 74 11.34 -5.26 -3.83
C ASN A 74 12.13 -4.27 -2.97
N THR A 75 13.13 -3.59 -3.56
CA THR A 75 13.86 -2.52 -2.87
C THR A 75 12.91 -1.42 -2.46
N GLN A 76 12.02 -1.02 -3.36
CA GLN A 76 11.06 0.02 -3.09
C GLN A 76 10.01 -0.36 -2.04
N VAL A 77 9.52 -1.61 -2.05
CA VAL A 77 8.62 -2.11 -1.00
C VAL A 77 9.23 -1.89 0.38
N PHE A 78 10.51 -2.21 0.53
CA PHE A 78 11.23 -2.00 1.79
C PHE A 78 11.31 -0.51 2.16
N GLU A 79 11.68 0.35 1.21
CA GLU A 79 11.80 1.79 1.45
C GLU A 79 10.46 2.44 1.82
N LEU A 80 9.39 2.12 1.08
CA LEU A 80 8.05 2.66 1.35
C LEU A 80 7.49 2.17 2.69
N ASN A 81 7.68 0.91 3.01
CA ASN A 81 7.29 0.37 4.31
C ASN A 81 7.99 1.11 5.45
N ARG A 82 9.30 1.34 5.32
CA ARG A 82 10.09 2.09 6.30
C ARG A 82 9.63 3.53 6.44
N GLN A 83 9.45 4.24 5.30
CA GLN A 83 9.04 5.65 5.29
C GLN A 83 7.65 5.86 5.89
N LYS A 84 6.73 4.96 5.60
CA LYS A 84 5.31 5.09 5.99
C LYS A 84 4.95 4.26 7.23
N GLY A 85 5.91 3.54 7.83
CA GLY A 85 5.68 2.69 9.00
C GLY A 85 4.71 1.54 8.72
N LEU A 86 4.80 0.94 7.53
CA LEU A 86 3.96 -0.16 7.10
C LEU A 86 4.72 -1.49 7.14
N GLN A 87 3.97 -2.59 7.13
CA GLN A 87 4.49 -3.97 7.06
C GLN A 87 3.81 -4.73 5.92
N MET A 88 3.79 -4.15 4.72
CA MET A 88 3.23 -4.81 3.54
C MET A 88 4.27 -5.74 2.93
N SER A 89 3.87 -6.97 2.62
CA SER A 89 4.69 -7.84 1.78
C SER A 89 4.71 -7.37 0.33
N ALA A 90 5.75 -7.75 -0.42
CA ALA A 90 5.82 -7.46 -1.86
C ALA A 90 4.59 -8.00 -2.60
N LYS A 91 4.10 -9.20 -2.20
CA LYS A 91 2.89 -9.79 -2.78
C LYS A 91 1.64 -8.94 -2.51
N GLN A 92 1.42 -8.51 -1.27
CA GLN A 92 0.28 -7.66 -0.93
C GLN A 92 0.29 -6.35 -1.73
N LEU A 93 1.48 -5.75 -1.88
CA LEU A 93 1.61 -4.51 -2.66
C LEU A 93 1.40 -4.76 -4.17
N GLN A 94 1.92 -5.85 -4.71
CA GLN A 94 1.68 -6.26 -6.10
C GLN A 94 0.19 -6.47 -6.37
N ASP A 95 -0.50 -7.24 -5.51
CA ASP A 95 -1.93 -7.51 -5.65
C ASP A 95 -2.76 -6.21 -5.57
N ALA A 96 -2.36 -5.26 -4.72
CA ALA A 96 -3.03 -3.96 -4.62
C ALA A 96 -2.78 -3.08 -5.87
N ILE A 97 -1.58 -3.12 -6.43
CA ILE A 97 -1.26 -2.44 -7.71
C ILE A 97 -2.09 -3.02 -8.86
N GLY A 98 -2.18 -4.36 -8.95
CA GLY A 98 -3.00 -5.02 -9.97
C GLY A 98 -4.48 -4.61 -9.91
N LYS A 99 -4.99 -4.34 -8.71
CA LYS A 99 -6.37 -3.89 -8.46
C LYS A 99 -6.58 -2.39 -8.65
N SER A 100 -5.54 -1.60 -8.92
CA SER A 100 -5.68 -0.17 -9.18
C SER A 100 -6.53 0.09 -10.43
N SER A 101 -7.23 1.22 -10.47
CA SER A 101 -8.04 1.60 -11.62
C SER A 101 -7.19 1.73 -12.89
N LYS A 102 -7.78 1.46 -14.05
CA LYS A 102 -7.08 1.66 -15.33
C LYS A 102 -6.70 3.11 -15.55
N SER A 103 -7.50 4.05 -15.02
CA SER A 103 -7.21 5.48 -15.05
C SER A 103 -5.88 5.78 -14.35
N LEU A 104 -5.69 5.30 -13.12
CA LEU A 104 -4.43 5.48 -12.40
C LEU A 104 -3.25 4.78 -13.08
N GLN A 105 -3.45 3.56 -13.58
CA GLN A 105 -2.40 2.87 -14.33
C GLN A 105 -1.92 3.69 -15.54
N LEU A 106 -2.84 4.35 -16.24
CA LEU A 106 -2.52 5.23 -17.37
C LEU A 106 -1.85 6.54 -16.91
N THR A 107 -2.36 7.17 -15.85
CA THR A 107 -1.78 8.40 -15.28
C THR A 107 -0.31 8.20 -14.92
N PHE A 108 0.03 7.08 -14.31
CA PHE A 108 1.41 6.75 -13.93
C PHE A 108 2.15 5.92 -14.98
N LYS A 109 1.64 5.85 -16.22
CA LYS A 109 2.25 5.13 -17.36
C LYS A 109 2.61 3.68 -17.04
N GLY A 110 1.84 3.04 -16.15
CA GLY A 110 2.09 1.69 -15.70
C GLY A 110 3.33 1.53 -14.81
N SER A 111 3.90 2.61 -14.28
CA SER A 111 5.04 2.52 -13.37
C SER A 111 4.66 1.82 -12.08
N SER A 112 5.19 0.62 -11.85
CA SER A 112 4.99 -0.14 -10.63
C SER A 112 5.49 0.61 -9.40
N LYS A 113 6.53 1.42 -9.58
CA LYS A 113 7.12 2.27 -8.56
C LYS A 113 6.14 3.36 -8.10
N GLU A 114 5.58 4.10 -9.03
CA GLU A 114 4.64 5.18 -8.70
C GLU A 114 3.35 4.60 -8.11
N LEU A 115 2.81 3.54 -8.71
CA LEU A 115 1.63 2.85 -8.19
C LEU A 115 1.86 2.28 -6.78
N ALA A 116 3.06 1.77 -6.49
CA ALA A 116 3.43 1.32 -5.14
C ALA A 116 3.35 2.46 -4.12
N ASN A 117 3.83 3.67 -4.49
CA ASN A 117 3.74 4.84 -3.62
C ASN A 117 2.27 5.23 -3.36
N GLN A 118 1.42 5.22 -4.39
CA GLN A 118 -0.01 5.52 -4.26
C GLN A 118 -0.71 4.52 -3.30
N VAL A 119 -0.47 3.22 -3.52
CA VAL A 119 -1.06 2.14 -2.69
C VAL A 119 -0.60 2.24 -1.23
N THR A 120 0.69 2.47 -1.00
CA THR A 120 1.22 2.55 0.37
C THR A 120 0.75 3.79 1.12
N SER A 121 0.57 4.93 0.44
CA SER A 121 -0.02 6.13 1.05
C SER A 121 -1.49 5.91 1.42
N ALA A 122 -2.27 5.28 0.53
CA ALA A 122 -3.64 4.90 0.84
C ALA A 122 -3.71 3.96 2.06
N LYS A 123 -2.82 2.98 2.14
CA LYS A 123 -2.74 2.06 3.29
C LYS A 123 -2.35 2.79 4.58
N ALA A 124 -1.43 3.74 4.53
CA ALA A 124 -1.03 4.55 5.67
C ALA A 124 -2.18 5.43 6.20
N LEU A 125 -3.07 5.87 5.31
CA LEU A 125 -4.31 6.57 5.69
C LEU A 125 -5.34 5.63 6.35
N GLY A 126 -5.17 4.32 6.24
CA GLY A 126 -6.12 3.33 6.77
C GLY A 126 -7.19 2.91 5.75
N THR A 127 -6.94 3.12 4.46
CA THR A 127 -7.87 2.74 3.39
C THR A 127 -7.13 2.03 2.24
N ASN A 128 -7.78 1.85 1.12
CA ASN A 128 -7.17 1.36 -0.12
C ASN A 128 -7.16 2.48 -1.18
N LEU A 129 -6.52 2.20 -2.30
CA LEU A 129 -6.36 3.19 -3.36
C LEU A 129 -7.71 3.67 -3.93
N SER A 130 -8.68 2.78 -4.10
CA SER A 130 -10.04 3.16 -4.54
C SER A 130 -10.76 4.07 -3.53
N GLY A 131 -10.50 3.89 -2.22
CA GLY A 131 -11.03 4.79 -1.19
C GLY A 131 -10.43 6.19 -1.32
N VAL A 132 -9.13 6.30 -1.64
CA VAL A 132 -8.49 7.60 -1.88
C VAL A 132 -8.98 8.23 -3.18
N GLU A 133 -9.19 7.45 -4.25
CA GLU A 133 -9.82 7.95 -5.49
C GLU A 133 -11.20 8.57 -5.22
N LYS A 134 -12.03 7.88 -4.43
CA LYS A 134 -13.35 8.39 -4.01
C LYS A 134 -13.25 9.71 -3.23
N ILE A 135 -12.28 9.82 -2.31
CA ILE A 135 -12.00 11.07 -1.60
C ILE A 135 -11.59 12.16 -2.59
N ALA A 136 -10.66 11.87 -3.50
CA ALA A 136 -10.18 12.81 -4.49
C ALA A 136 -11.31 13.32 -5.40
N GLU A 137 -12.17 12.43 -5.90
CA GLU A 137 -13.36 12.79 -6.68
C GLU A 137 -14.29 13.72 -5.92
N SER A 138 -14.54 13.45 -4.63
CA SER A 138 -15.37 14.32 -3.78
C SER A 138 -14.72 15.68 -3.55
N LEU A 139 -13.40 15.74 -3.37
CA LEU A 139 -12.66 16.99 -3.20
C LEU A 139 -12.66 17.86 -4.47
N LEU A 140 -12.83 17.27 -5.65
CA LEU A 140 -12.92 17.99 -6.93
C LEU A 140 -14.31 18.62 -7.17
N ASP A 141 -15.33 18.21 -6.44
CA ASP A 141 -16.59 18.96 -6.33
C ASP A 141 -16.41 20.12 -5.35
N PHE A 142 -15.79 21.21 -5.82
CA PHE A 142 -15.35 22.32 -4.98
C PHE A 142 -16.45 22.92 -4.13
N GLU A 143 -17.65 23.14 -4.70
CA GLU A 143 -18.76 23.78 -3.98
C GLU A 143 -19.20 22.90 -2.82
N SER A 144 -19.51 21.63 -3.08
CA SER A 144 -19.95 20.67 -2.07
C SER A 144 -18.84 20.37 -1.03
N SER A 145 -17.58 20.24 -1.49
CA SER A 145 -16.43 19.98 -0.64
C SER A 145 -16.15 21.12 0.34
N ILE A 146 -16.09 22.36 -0.11
CA ILE A 146 -15.86 23.54 0.73
C ILE A 146 -16.99 23.72 1.73
N GLN A 147 -18.25 23.60 1.27
CA GLN A 147 -19.41 23.70 2.16
C GLN A 147 -19.38 22.64 3.26
N SER A 148 -19.05 21.40 2.91
CA SER A 148 -18.96 20.29 3.87
C SER A 148 -17.79 20.44 4.85
N GLU A 149 -16.68 21.03 4.42
CA GLU A 149 -15.53 21.38 5.25
C GLU A 149 -15.92 22.43 6.30
N MET A 150 -16.59 23.52 5.88
CA MET A 150 -17.05 24.57 6.79
C MET A 150 -18.09 24.04 7.81
N GLU A 151 -19.01 23.17 7.38
CA GLU A 151 -19.97 22.51 8.26
C GLU A 151 -19.23 21.63 9.31
N ALA A 152 -18.23 20.89 8.87
CA ALA A 152 -17.43 20.06 9.77
C ALA A 152 -16.63 20.89 10.77
N GLU A 153 -15.99 22.00 10.34
CA GLU A 153 -15.31 22.95 11.22
C GLU A 153 -16.21 23.49 12.33
N LEU A 154 -17.40 23.94 11.93
CA LEU A 154 -18.39 24.48 12.87
C LEU A 154 -18.81 23.44 13.92
N LEU A 155 -19.08 22.20 13.49
CA LEU A 155 -19.58 21.15 14.37
C LEU A 155 -18.50 20.50 15.23
N LEU A 156 -17.25 20.47 14.76
CA LEU A 156 -16.08 19.95 15.50
C LEU A 156 -15.45 21.01 16.40
N GLY A 157 -15.70 22.30 16.13
CA GLY A 157 -15.05 23.41 16.81
C GLY A 157 -13.53 23.47 16.56
N LYS A 158 -13.08 22.92 15.43
CA LYS A 158 -11.67 22.80 15.03
C LYS A 158 -11.53 23.17 13.57
N SER A 159 -10.43 23.87 13.24
CA SER A 159 -10.13 24.15 11.83
C SER A 159 -9.78 22.90 11.06
N ILE A 160 -10.33 22.81 9.86
CA ILE A 160 -10.07 21.78 8.86
C ILE A 160 -9.53 22.52 7.62
N ASN A 161 -8.47 22.03 7.03
CA ASN A 161 -7.94 22.60 5.80
C ASN A 161 -7.65 21.46 4.81
N LEU A 162 -8.50 21.33 3.81
CA LEU A 162 -8.38 20.34 2.74
C LEU A 162 -7.86 20.94 1.42
N GLU A 163 -7.41 22.20 1.41
CA GLU A 163 -6.90 22.89 0.22
C GLU A 163 -5.80 22.12 -0.49
N LYS A 164 -4.78 21.67 0.27
CA LYS A 164 -3.68 20.88 -0.28
C LYS A 164 -4.10 19.52 -0.79
N ALA A 165 -5.10 18.90 -0.12
CA ALA A 165 -5.66 17.64 -0.59
C ALA A 165 -6.44 17.85 -1.90
N ARG A 166 -7.19 18.96 -2.05
CA ARG A 166 -7.86 19.35 -3.31
C ARG A 166 -6.84 19.59 -4.42
N GLN A 167 -5.76 20.32 -4.14
CA GLN A 167 -4.70 20.53 -5.12
C GLN A 167 -4.10 19.19 -5.57
N ALA A 168 -3.80 18.30 -4.66
CA ALA A 168 -3.28 16.98 -4.98
C ALA A 168 -4.27 16.14 -5.82
N ALA A 169 -5.59 16.27 -5.52
CA ALA A 169 -6.63 15.62 -6.32
C ALA A 169 -6.66 16.15 -7.75
N MET A 170 -6.50 17.46 -7.96
CA MET A 170 -6.40 18.07 -9.30
C MET A 170 -5.16 17.57 -10.06
N GLU A 171 -4.06 17.32 -9.37
CA GLU A 171 -2.82 16.78 -9.93
C GLU A 171 -2.91 15.25 -10.20
N GLY A 172 -3.97 14.58 -9.72
CA GLY A 172 -4.12 13.12 -9.80
C GLY A 172 -3.16 12.34 -8.88
N ASP A 173 -2.56 13.01 -7.89
CA ASP A 173 -1.62 12.43 -6.94
C ASP A 173 -2.35 11.89 -5.70
N MET A 174 -2.83 10.64 -5.79
CA MET A 174 -3.55 9.97 -4.70
C MET A 174 -2.68 9.78 -3.45
N ALA A 175 -1.35 9.65 -3.62
CA ALA A 175 -0.44 9.54 -2.48
C ALA A 175 -0.46 10.83 -1.65
N LYS A 176 -0.38 11.96 -2.32
CA LYS A 176 -0.43 13.28 -1.67
C LYS A 176 -1.82 13.59 -1.11
N VAL A 177 -2.90 13.18 -1.79
CA VAL A 177 -4.26 13.26 -1.23
C VAL A 177 -4.32 12.53 0.10
N ALA A 178 -3.88 11.27 0.14
CA ALA A 178 -3.88 10.46 1.35
C ALA A 178 -3.03 11.09 2.48
N GLU A 179 -1.85 11.61 2.14
CA GLU A 179 -0.94 12.25 3.11
C GLU A 179 -1.53 13.54 3.69
N GLU A 180 -2.14 14.39 2.88
CA GLU A 180 -2.75 15.64 3.35
C GLU A 180 -4.02 15.39 4.17
N VAL A 181 -4.85 14.41 3.79
CA VAL A 181 -5.99 13.97 4.61
C VAL A 181 -5.52 13.43 5.96
N LEU A 182 -4.46 12.61 6.00
CA LEU A 182 -3.91 12.06 7.24
C LEU A 182 -3.41 13.15 8.20
N LYS A 183 -2.90 14.27 7.68
CA LYS A 183 -2.46 15.42 8.48
C LYS A 183 -3.62 16.20 9.11
N THR A 184 -4.84 16.04 8.60
CA THR A 184 -6.03 16.76 9.09
C THR A 184 -6.55 16.13 10.37
N GLN A 185 -5.87 16.45 11.49
CA GLN A 185 -6.16 15.86 12.81
C GLN A 185 -7.59 16.02 13.26
N ALA A 186 -8.26 17.13 12.91
CA ALA A 186 -9.65 17.37 13.27
C ALA A 186 -10.57 16.27 12.74
N ILE A 187 -10.36 15.82 11.49
CA ILE A 187 -11.12 14.72 10.88
C ILE A 187 -10.73 13.38 11.52
N MET A 188 -9.42 13.12 11.68
CA MET A 188 -8.94 11.86 12.26
C MET A 188 -9.39 11.67 13.70
N GLN A 189 -9.66 12.76 14.43
CA GLN A 189 -10.15 12.76 15.80
C GLN A 189 -11.67 12.98 15.91
N ALA A 190 -12.41 12.94 14.80
CA ALA A 190 -13.85 13.21 14.80
C ALA A 190 -14.65 12.27 15.71
N PHE A 191 -14.17 11.02 15.89
CA PHE A 191 -14.79 10.03 16.77
C PHE A 191 -14.41 10.16 18.27
N ASN A 192 -13.51 11.08 18.61
CA ASN A 192 -13.26 11.42 20.01
C ASN A 192 -14.42 12.22 20.63
N THR A 193 -15.33 12.73 19.80
CA THR A 193 -16.58 13.34 20.24
C THR A 193 -17.74 12.35 20.13
N LYS A 194 -18.66 12.40 21.10
CA LYS A 194 -19.93 11.65 21.04
C LYS A 194 -20.97 12.32 20.11
N ASN A 195 -20.64 13.44 19.46
CA ASN A 195 -21.53 14.18 18.58
C ASN A 195 -21.63 13.51 17.20
N VAL A 196 -22.73 12.81 16.96
CA VAL A 196 -22.99 12.10 15.69
C VAL A 196 -23.05 13.05 14.49
N PHE A 197 -23.52 14.28 14.68
CA PHE A 197 -23.57 15.27 13.60
C PHE A 197 -22.17 15.71 13.20
N ALA A 198 -21.29 15.96 14.16
CA ALA A 198 -19.88 16.27 13.91
C ALA A 198 -19.15 15.13 13.18
N GLN A 199 -19.40 13.86 13.59
CA GLN A 199 -18.85 12.69 12.92
C GLN A 199 -19.31 12.57 11.46
N ARG A 200 -20.60 12.83 11.20
CA ARG A 200 -21.16 12.82 9.85
C ARG A 200 -20.60 13.94 8.99
N ALA A 201 -20.48 15.14 9.54
CA ALA A 201 -19.94 16.28 8.82
C ALA A 201 -18.47 16.07 8.45
N ALA A 202 -17.65 15.52 9.37
CA ALA A 202 -16.27 15.14 9.10
C ALA A 202 -16.17 14.09 7.98
N ALA A 203 -17.05 13.08 7.97
CA ALA A 203 -17.06 12.09 6.92
C ALA A 203 -17.47 12.70 5.57
N LYS A 204 -18.50 13.55 5.58
CA LYS A 204 -19.02 14.23 4.39
C LYS A 204 -17.98 15.15 3.74
N SER A 205 -17.12 15.82 4.53
CA SER A 205 -16.03 16.66 4.01
C SER A 205 -15.00 15.89 3.16
N LEU A 206 -14.96 14.57 3.32
CA LEU A 206 -14.14 13.64 2.50
C LEU A 206 -14.98 12.83 1.49
N GLY A 207 -16.27 13.14 1.33
CA GLY A 207 -17.16 12.35 0.48
C GLY A 207 -17.43 10.93 0.97
N MET A 208 -17.29 10.70 2.27
CA MET A 208 -17.43 9.39 2.91
C MET A 208 -18.70 9.32 3.74
N THR A 209 -19.18 8.10 3.96
CA THR A 209 -20.15 7.84 5.03
C THR A 209 -19.44 7.84 6.38
N LYS A 210 -20.21 8.03 7.46
CA LYS A 210 -19.68 7.95 8.82
C LYS A 210 -18.95 6.61 9.08
N ASP A 211 -19.51 5.52 8.59
CA ASP A 211 -18.96 4.18 8.82
C ASP A 211 -17.68 3.93 8.00
N GLU A 212 -17.59 4.46 6.79
CA GLU A 212 -16.34 4.44 6.00
C GLU A 212 -15.24 5.22 6.70
N LEU A 213 -15.53 6.42 7.23
CA LEU A 213 -14.57 7.20 8.00
C LEU A 213 -14.17 6.47 9.30
N ALA A 214 -15.12 5.87 10.01
CA ALA A 214 -14.84 5.08 11.21
C ALA A 214 -13.90 3.91 10.92
N ASN A 215 -14.15 3.18 9.83
CA ASN A 215 -13.29 2.07 9.40
C ASN A 215 -11.89 2.57 9.04
N MET A 216 -11.77 3.67 8.31
CA MET A 216 -10.50 4.27 7.95
C MET A 216 -9.68 4.65 9.19
N ILE A 217 -10.30 5.33 10.16
CA ILE A 217 -9.66 5.73 11.42
C ILE A 217 -9.26 4.50 12.24
N ASN A 218 -10.11 3.48 12.33
CA ASN A 218 -9.80 2.24 13.04
C ASN A 218 -8.60 1.50 12.41
N GLU A 219 -8.55 1.39 11.08
CA GLU A 219 -7.40 0.79 10.38
C GLU A 219 -6.12 1.61 10.60
N GLN A 220 -6.21 2.93 10.59
CA GLN A 220 -5.08 3.81 10.87
C GLN A 220 -4.60 3.66 12.32
N GLN A 221 -5.51 3.53 13.30
CA GLN A 221 -5.17 3.28 14.70
C GLN A 221 -4.48 1.91 14.87
N LYS A 222 -4.96 0.86 14.21
CA LYS A 222 -4.29 -0.45 14.21
C LYS A 222 -2.85 -0.34 13.67
N LEU A 223 -2.64 0.40 12.59
CA LEU A 223 -1.31 0.65 12.05
C LEU A 223 -0.42 1.39 13.04
N GLN A 224 -0.98 2.35 13.77
CA GLN A 224 -0.25 3.06 14.82
C GLN A 224 0.14 2.13 15.97
N ILE A 225 -0.79 1.30 16.45
CA ILE A 225 -0.51 0.29 17.49
C ILE A 225 0.59 -0.67 17.03
N LEU A 226 0.54 -1.14 15.78
CA LEU A 226 1.58 -2.00 15.22
C LEU A 226 2.95 -1.31 15.12
N ARG A 227 2.98 0.00 14.85
CA ARG A 227 4.22 0.79 14.88
C ARG A 227 4.79 0.86 16.30
N ASP A 228 3.92 1.12 17.28
CA ASP A 228 4.33 1.40 18.66
C ASP A 228 4.69 0.10 19.41
N SER A 229 4.02 -1.01 19.09
CA SER A 229 4.15 -2.29 19.79
C SER A 229 5.08 -3.31 19.16
N GLY A 230 5.45 -3.13 17.89
CA GLY A 230 5.99 -4.21 17.07
C GLY A 230 7.30 -3.94 16.35
N ASN A 231 8.12 -3.00 16.80
CA ASN A 231 9.29 -2.59 16.04
C ASN A 231 10.54 -3.46 16.16
N GLU A 232 10.51 -4.61 16.84
CA GLU A 232 11.69 -5.50 16.84
C GLU A 232 12.07 -5.96 15.42
N SER A 233 11.12 -6.25 14.54
CA SER A 233 11.41 -6.66 13.17
C SER A 233 11.84 -5.50 12.26
N MET A 234 11.24 -4.32 12.43
CA MET A 234 11.64 -3.12 11.67
C MET A 234 12.95 -2.52 12.21
N GLU A 235 13.14 -2.51 13.52
CA GLU A 235 14.35 -2.04 14.16
C GLU A 235 15.53 -2.96 13.85
N SER A 236 15.33 -4.27 13.85
CA SER A 236 16.35 -5.24 13.45
C SER A 236 16.68 -5.15 11.95
N ALA A 237 15.70 -4.92 11.09
CA ALA A 237 15.91 -4.67 9.66
C ALA A 237 16.63 -3.34 9.41
N GLN A 238 16.28 -2.29 10.15
CA GLN A 238 16.97 -0.99 10.09
C GLN A 238 18.42 -1.10 10.59
N LYS A 239 18.64 -1.82 11.67
CA LYS A 239 20.00 -2.07 12.19
C LYS A 239 20.83 -2.81 11.14
N ARG A 240 20.33 -3.91 10.58
CA ARG A 240 21.02 -4.64 9.51
C ARG A 240 21.28 -3.79 8.27
N TYR A 241 20.33 -2.94 7.88
CA TYR A 241 20.54 -2.00 6.79
C TYR A 241 21.68 -1.01 7.09
N ASN A 242 21.68 -0.44 8.30
CA ASN A 242 22.76 0.47 8.72
C ASN A 242 24.11 -0.24 8.80
N ASP A 243 24.14 -1.46 9.32
CA ASP A 243 25.36 -2.28 9.38
C ASP A 243 25.92 -2.55 7.97
N LEU A 244 25.06 -2.94 7.03
CA LEU A 244 25.47 -3.13 5.63
C LEU A 244 25.95 -1.82 4.97
N ARG A 245 25.35 -0.67 5.32
CA ARG A 245 25.83 0.64 4.85
C ARG A 245 27.21 0.98 5.39
N ASN A 246 27.45 0.66 6.67
CA ASN A 246 28.75 0.85 7.32
C ASN A 246 29.82 -0.10 6.74
N ASP A 247 29.42 -1.30 6.32
CA ASP A 247 30.27 -2.29 5.65
C ASP A 247 30.58 -1.93 4.17
N GLY A 248 30.16 -0.74 3.70
CA GLY A 248 30.50 -0.21 2.38
C GLY A 248 29.53 -0.63 1.26
N TYR A 249 28.41 -1.31 1.58
CA TYR A 249 27.37 -1.59 0.57
C TYR A 249 26.65 -0.29 0.14
N THR A 250 26.29 -0.17 -1.14
CA THR A 250 25.44 0.92 -1.61
C THR A 250 24.05 0.83 -0.95
N ALA A 251 23.30 1.93 -0.92
CA ALA A 251 21.95 1.95 -0.37
C ALA A 251 21.04 0.89 -1.03
N GLU A 252 21.16 0.75 -2.35
CA GLU A 252 20.41 -0.26 -3.12
C GLU A 252 20.81 -1.70 -2.74
N GLN A 253 22.11 -1.97 -2.60
CA GLN A 253 22.59 -3.29 -2.22
C GLN A 253 22.19 -3.66 -0.78
N ALA A 254 22.26 -2.72 0.16
CA ALA A 254 21.82 -2.91 1.53
C ALA A 254 20.31 -3.17 1.61
N ALA A 255 19.50 -2.38 0.93
CA ALA A 255 18.05 -2.54 0.87
C ALA A 255 17.64 -3.88 0.24
N ASN A 256 18.33 -4.30 -0.83
CA ASN A 256 18.10 -5.60 -1.46
C ASN A 256 18.41 -6.77 -0.52
N LYS A 257 19.52 -6.71 0.21
CA LYS A 257 19.89 -7.78 1.16
C LYS A 257 18.87 -7.88 2.29
N VAL A 258 18.52 -6.77 2.92
CA VAL A 258 17.52 -6.75 4.00
C VAL A 258 16.13 -7.15 3.49
N GLY A 259 15.74 -6.71 2.30
CA GLY A 259 14.46 -7.08 1.69
C GLY A 259 14.37 -8.56 1.32
N LEU A 260 15.46 -9.16 0.82
CA LEU A 260 15.52 -10.59 0.52
C LEU A 260 15.46 -11.44 1.81
N ASP A 261 16.16 -11.04 2.86
CA ASP A 261 16.12 -11.71 4.17
C ASP A 261 14.71 -11.60 4.78
N SER A 262 14.04 -10.45 4.65
CA SER A 262 12.66 -10.26 5.10
C SER A 262 11.67 -11.12 4.31
N LEU A 263 11.84 -11.27 3.00
CA LEU A 263 11.04 -12.18 2.16
C LEU A 263 11.29 -13.65 2.51
N GLN A 264 12.53 -14.02 2.79
CA GLN A 264 12.89 -15.37 3.19
C GLN A 264 12.30 -15.72 4.56
N ASN A 265 12.39 -14.80 5.53
CA ASN A 265 11.75 -14.92 6.84
C ASN A 265 10.22 -14.95 6.74
N GLN A 266 9.60 -14.24 5.80
CA GLN A 266 8.16 -14.29 5.55
C GLN A 266 7.72 -15.59 4.87
N LEU A 267 8.55 -16.17 4.00
CA LEU A 267 8.29 -17.48 3.38
C LEU A 267 8.48 -18.63 4.38
N GLU A 268 9.43 -18.52 5.28
CA GLU A 268 9.63 -19.48 6.38
C GLU A 268 8.56 -19.31 7.47
N SER A 269 8.00 -18.11 7.63
CA SER A 269 6.96 -17.79 8.61
C SER A 269 5.54 -18.02 8.10
N THR A 270 5.33 -18.74 7.00
CA THR A 270 3.99 -19.20 6.58
C THR A 270 3.33 -20.20 7.55
N SER A 271 4.02 -20.60 8.61
CA SER A 271 3.41 -21.17 9.82
C SER A 271 2.76 -20.11 10.74
N THR A 272 2.74 -18.83 10.34
CA THR A 272 2.36 -17.67 11.14
C THR A 272 0.91 -17.21 11.04
N ALA A 273 0.01 -17.99 10.46
CA ALA A 273 -1.41 -17.83 10.76
C ALA A 273 -1.64 -17.87 12.28
N GLU A 274 -0.94 -18.77 12.99
CA GLU A 274 -0.99 -18.91 14.45
C GLU A 274 -0.37 -17.71 15.21
N ARG A 275 0.68 -17.08 14.67
CA ARG A 275 1.26 -15.87 15.29
C ARG A 275 0.42 -14.62 15.03
N PHE A 276 -0.21 -14.52 13.87
CA PHE A 276 -1.14 -13.43 13.58
C PHE A 276 -2.37 -13.52 14.49
N GLU A 277 -2.86 -14.72 14.76
CA GLU A 277 -3.93 -14.98 15.71
C GLU A 277 -3.51 -14.58 17.14
N SER A 278 -2.30 -14.87 17.57
CA SER A 278 -1.77 -14.48 18.88
C SER A 278 -1.55 -12.96 19.02
N VAL A 279 -1.19 -12.26 17.96
CA VAL A 279 -1.11 -10.78 17.93
C VAL A 279 -2.51 -10.18 17.97
N MET A 280 -3.49 -10.76 17.27
CA MET A 280 -4.88 -10.30 17.33
C MET A 280 -5.50 -10.53 18.69
N VAL A 281 -5.19 -11.63 19.37
CA VAL A 281 -5.62 -11.89 20.75
C VAL A 281 -5.01 -10.86 21.71
N ARG A 282 -3.71 -10.54 21.59
CA ARG A 282 -3.06 -9.48 22.39
C ARG A 282 -3.64 -8.09 22.12
N VAL A 283 -3.96 -7.78 20.87
CA VAL A 283 -4.62 -6.52 20.51
C VAL A 283 -6.02 -6.46 21.10
N GLN A 284 -6.79 -7.55 21.12
CA GLN A 284 -8.08 -7.64 21.81
C GLN A 284 -7.94 -7.47 23.33
N GLU A 285 -6.96 -8.09 23.94
CA GLU A 285 -6.68 -7.95 25.39
C GLU A 285 -6.30 -6.50 25.76
N LEU A 286 -5.49 -5.83 24.96
CA LEU A 286 -5.16 -4.41 25.12
C LEU A 286 -6.40 -3.50 24.95
N PHE A 287 -7.29 -3.80 24.02
CA PHE A 287 -8.55 -3.09 23.86
C PHE A 287 -9.47 -3.28 25.07
N ILE A 288 -9.53 -4.48 25.65
CA ILE A 288 -10.31 -4.77 26.85
C ILE A 288 -9.72 -4.01 28.04
N GLN A 289 -8.40 -3.98 28.19
CA GLN A 289 -7.73 -3.24 29.27
C GLN A 289 -7.87 -1.71 29.14
N LEU A 290 -7.94 -1.17 27.93
CA LEU A 290 -8.14 0.26 27.70
C LEU A 290 -9.63 0.67 27.78
N ALA A 291 -10.56 -0.25 27.56
CA ALA A 291 -11.99 -0.01 27.66
C ALA A 291 -12.55 -0.25 29.07
N ALA A 292 -11.90 -1.10 29.87
CA ALA A 292 -12.34 -1.44 31.23
C ALA A 292 -12.53 -0.22 32.16
N PRO A 293 -11.62 0.77 32.24
CA PRO A 293 -11.81 1.92 33.12
C PRO A 293 -12.91 2.90 32.65
N ILE A 294 -13.38 2.77 31.41
CA ILE A 294 -14.47 3.61 30.87
C ILE A 294 -15.84 3.01 31.18
N LEU A 295 -15.91 1.69 31.38
CA LEU A 295 -17.14 0.98 31.71
C LEU A 295 -17.44 0.96 33.24
N GLU A 296 -16.42 1.16 34.07
CA GLU A 296 -16.61 1.25 35.52
C GLU A 296 -16.96 2.69 36.06
N SER A 297 -17.00 3.67 35.15
CA SER A 297 -17.31 5.08 35.50
C SER A 297 -18.70 5.54 35.02
N VAL A 298 -19.61 4.62 34.69
CA VAL A 298 -21.05 4.84 34.45
C VAL A 298 -21.87 4.05 35.48
#